data_8a710db23efc29cf6349b4c0c3f4e3a4
#
_entry.id   8a710db23efc29cf6349b4c0c3f4e3a4
#
_cell.length_a   1.000
_cell.length_b   1.000
_cell.length_c   1.000
_cell.angle_alpha   90.00
_cell.angle_beta   90.00
_cell.angle_gamma   90.00
#
_symmetry.space_group_name_H-M   'P 1'
#
loop_
_entity.id
_entity.type
_entity.pdbx_description
1 polymer ?
#
loop_
_entity_poly.entity_id
_entity_poly.type
_entity_poly.pdbx_seq_one_letter_code
_entity_poly.pdbx_strand_id
1 'polypeptide(L)'
;TVNMLEYARKHLPNLERFVYFSTDEIFGVAPPGVSYKEYDRYNSTNPYSASKAAAEEFCVAYENTYKMPIVVTHTMNVFGERQHPEKFIPMCIKRARDGEKVYILADPTRRHAGTRMYIHAKDVAEGLMFILSLKDYKHKGDYGNAHCPKFNLVGTEEIDNLTLAQMIARAQGKTLNYEMVDFHGSRPGHDLRYALDGGLLKSLGWEPKIKLSERIKEMTQWTLENDRWLGK
;
A
#
# COMPACT_ATOMS: atom_id res chain seq x y z
N THR A 1 14.68 -4.83 -10.87
CA THR A 1 15.27 -3.68 -10.13
C THR A 1 16.73 -3.50 -10.49
N VAL A 2 17.60 -4.52 -10.35
CA VAL A 2 19.06 -4.40 -10.61
C VAL A 2 19.36 -3.80 -11.99
N ASN A 3 18.74 -4.30 -13.07
CA ASN A 3 18.97 -3.77 -14.42
C ASN A 3 18.64 -2.27 -14.54
N MET A 4 17.61 -1.79 -13.84
CA MET A 4 17.25 -0.37 -13.82
C MET A 4 18.26 0.46 -13.03
N LEU A 5 18.74 -0.06 -11.90
CA LEU A 5 19.78 0.58 -11.09
C LEU A 5 21.09 0.68 -11.87
N GLU A 6 21.52 -0.40 -12.54
CA GLU A 6 22.73 -0.39 -13.38
C GLU A 6 22.59 0.54 -14.57
N TYR A 7 21.43 0.57 -15.23
CA TYR A 7 21.18 1.52 -16.30
C TYR A 7 21.28 2.97 -15.81
N ALA A 8 20.56 3.27 -14.71
CA ALA A 8 20.56 4.62 -14.13
C ALA A 8 21.98 5.05 -13.72
N ARG A 9 22.72 4.18 -13.05
CA ARG A 9 24.11 4.43 -12.64
C ARG A 9 25.04 4.74 -13.82
N LYS A 10 24.91 3.99 -14.92
CA LYS A 10 25.82 4.11 -16.08
C LYS A 10 25.45 5.23 -17.05
N HIS A 11 24.17 5.53 -17.17
CA HIS A 11 23.66 6.35 -18.26
C HIS A 11 22.95 7.63 -17.82
N LEU A 12 22.69 7.83 -16.52
CA LEU A 12 21.98 8.99 -16.00
C LEU A 12 22.84 9.76 -14.97
N PRO A 13 23.93 10.41 -15.39
CA PRO A 13 24.88 11.08 -14.46
C PRO A 13 24.23 12.23 -13.68
N ASN A 14 23.16 12.83 -14.21
CA ASN A 14 22.43 13.94 -13.59
C ASN A 14 21.10 13.48 -12.96
N LEU A 15 20.99 12.20 -12.60
CA LEU A 15 19.79 11.68 -11.96
C LEU A 15 19.55 12.37 -10.61
N GLU A 16 18.44 13.07 -10.47
CA GLU A 16 18.11 13.76 -9.24
C GLU A 16 17.53 12.83 -8.18
N ARG A 17 16.71 11.84 -8.57
CA ARG A 17 16.11 10.84 -7.66
C ARG A 17 15.79 9.55 -8.42
N PHE A 18 16.02 8.44 -7.73
CA PHE A 18 15.52 7.11 -8.10
C PHE A 18 14.55 6.65 -7.02
N VAL A 19 13.28 6.58 -7.34
CA VAL A 19 12.26 6.15 -6.35
C VAL A 19 11.93 4.69 -6.56
N TYR A 20 12.08 3.90 -5.51
CA TYR A 20 11.67 2.51 -5.48
C TYR A 20 10.39 2.36 -4.66
N PHE A 21 9.32 1.89 -5.30
CA PHE A 21 8.07 1.53 -4.62
C PHE A 21 8.18 0.11 -4.07
N SER A 22 8.31 0.00 -2.75
CA SER A 22 8.23 -1.24 -1.99
C SER A 22 6.80 -1.47 -1.48
N THR A 23 6.63 -2.35 -0.52
CA THR A 23 5.32 -2.78 0.00
C THR A 23 5.40 -2.99 1.51
N ASP A 24 4.27 -2.87 2.18
CA ASP A 24 4.05 -3.23 3.58
C ASP A 24 4.27 -4.73 3.85
N GLU A 25 4.06 -5.59 2.85
CA GLU A 25 4.19 -7.05 3.00
C GLU A 25 5.61 -7.51 3.35
N ILE A 26 6.65 -6.69 3.14
CA ILE A 26 8.03 -7.06 3.50
C ILE A 26 8.22 -7.23 5.01
N PHE A 27 7.42 -6.55 5.82
CA PHE A 27 7.48 -6.61 7.28
C PHE A 27 6.71 -7.82 7.85
N GLY A 28 5.84 -8.47 7.05
CA GLY A 28 5.02 -9.59 7.47
C GLY A 28 3.83 -9.19 8.36
N VAL A 29 3.33 -10.15 9.13
CA VAL A 29 2.17 -9.96 10.02
C VAL A 29 2.43 -8.85 11.03
N ALA A 30 1.50 -7.91 11.12
CA ALA A 30 1.51 -6.91 12.18
C ALA A 30 0.59 -7.36 13.34
N PRO A 31 1.13 -7.67 14.53
CA PRO A 31 0.31 -7.98 15.69
C PRO A 31 -0.66 -6.84 16.04
N PRO A 32 -1.75 -7.10 16.77
CA PRO A 32 -2.64 -6.06 17.25
C PRO A 32 -1.89 -4.94 17.99
N GLY A 33 -2.18 -3.67 17.63
CA GLY A 33 -1.52 -2.51 18.22
C GLY A 33 -0.10 -2.21 17.73
N VAL A 34 0.48 -3.04 16.84
CA VAL A 34 1.81 -2.82 16.26
C VAL A 34 1.65 -2.24 14.84
N SER A 35 2.43 -1.22 14.53
CA SER A 35 2.61 -0.68 13.17
C SER A 35 4.11 -0.55 12.89
N TYR A 36 4.55 -1.06 11.74
CA TYR A 36 5.97 -1.09 11.41
C TYR A 36 6.46 0.26 10.90
N LYS A 37 7.64 0.65 11.39
CA LYS A 37 8.38 1.84 10.94
C LYS A 37 9.27 1.50 9.75
N GLU A 38 9.81 2.52 9.14
CA GLU A 38 10.56 2.44 7.87
C GLU A 38 11.81 1.54 7.94
N TYR A 39 12.39 1.38 9.12
CA TYR A 39 13.64 0.63 9.33
C TYR A 39 13.46 -0.62 10.20
N ASP A 40 12.22 -1.02 10.44
CA ASP A 40 11.94 -2.27 11.14
C ASP A 40 12.42 -3.47 10.32
N ARG A 41 12.68 -4.57 11.02
CA ARG A 41 13.19 -5.80 10.41
C ARG A 41 12.18 -6.42 9.45
N TYR A 42 12.64 -6.80 8.26
CA TYR A 42 11.83 -7.55 7.30
C TYR A 42 11.55 -8.96 7.79
N ASN A 43 10.33 -9.42 7.52
CA ASN A 43 9.85 -10.76 7.83
C ASN A 43 8.89 -11.23 6.71
N SER A 44 9.43 -11.39 5.51
CA SER A 44 8.65 -11.76 4.32
C SER A 44 7.96 -13.12 4.50
N THR A 45 6.64 -13.17 4.32
CA THR A 45 5.81 -14.37 4.52
C THR A 45 5.44 -15.07 3.21
N ASN A 46 5.76 -14.47 2.06
CA ASN A 46 5.48 -15.04 0.75
C ASN A 46 6.57 -14.66 -0.28
N PRO A 47 6.65 -15.37 -1.44
CA PRO A 47 7.67 -15.10 -2.46
C PRO A 47 7.62 -13.68 -3.05
N TYR A 48 6.43 -13.08 -3.14
CA TYR A 48 6.30 -11.69 -3.60
C TYR A 48 6.98 -10.73 -2.62
N SER A 49 6.63 -10.79 -1.34
CA SER A 49 7.25 -9.92 -0.34
C SER A 49 8.76 -10.11 -0.24
N ALA A 50 9.24 -11.38 -0.33
CA ALA A 50 10.67 -11.68 -0.38
C ALA A 50 11.36 -11.03 -1.60
N SER A 51 10.74 -11.08 -2.78
CA SER A 51 11.27 -10.45 -3.99
C SER A 51 11.34 -8.93 -3.87
N LYS A 52 10.36 -8.31 -3.21
CA LYS A 52 10.31 -6.87 -2.97
C LYS A 52 11.35 -6.44 -1.94
N ALA A 53 11.52 -7.20 -0.85
CA ALA A 53 12.55 -6.97 0.15
C ALA A 53 13.96 -7.08 -0.46
N ALA A 54 14.23 -8.12 -1.24
CA ALA A 54 15.50 -8.29 -1.94
C ALA A 54 15.80 -7.11 -2.90
N ALA A 55 14.80 -6.65 -3.64
CA ALA A 55 14.94 -5.52 -4.55
C ALA A 55 15.19 -4.19 -3.79
N GLU A 56 14.62 -4.03 -2.62
CA GLU A 56 14.86 -2.89 -1.73
C GLU A 56 16.29 -2.91 -1.18
N GLU A 57 16.79 -4.07 -0.76
CA GLU A 57 18.18 -4.22 -0.31
C GLU A 57 19.18 -3.89 -1.43
N PHE A 58 18.87 -4.19 -2.69
CA PHE A 58 19.68 -3.70 -3.80
C PHE A 58 19.67 -2.17 -3.89
N CYS A 59 18.54 -1.51 -3.69
CA CYS A 59 18.47 -0.05 -3.65
C CYS A 59 19.36 0.53 -2.55
N VAL A 60 19.29 -0.03 -1.35
CA VAL A 60 20.15 0.35 -0.20
C VAL A 60 21.62 0.15 -0.52
N ALA A 61 21.99 -1.00 -1.10
CA ALA A 61 23.36 -1.30 -1.49
C ALA A 61 23.92 -0.31 -2.55
N TYR A 62 23.09 0.04 -3.56
CA TYR A 62 23.49 0.99 -4.60
C TYR A 62 23.62 2.42 -4.06
N GLU A 63 22.76 2.84 -3.14
CA GLU A 63 22.92 4.11 -2.43
C GLU A 63 24.24 4.12 -1.65
N ASN A 64 24.46 3.08 -0.83
CA ASN A 64 25.65 3.00 0.01
C ASN A 64 26.96 2.94 -0.80
N THR A 65 26.99 2.15 -1.88
CA THR A 65 28.21 1.90 -2.66
C THR A 65 28.49 3.01 -3.67
N TYR A 66 27.46 3.44 -4.40
CA TYR A 66 27.63 4.35 -5.53
C TYR A 66 27.09 5.75 -5.28
N LYS A 67 26.55 6.00 -4.08
CA LYS A 67 25.94 7.29 -3.68
C LYS A 67 24.83 7.72 -4.63
N MET A 68 24.11 6.76 -5.20
CA MET A 68 22.96 7.05 -6.04
C MET A 68 21.85 7.71 -5.21
N PRO A 69 21.15 8.71 -5.75
CA PRO A 69 20.10 9.45 -5.02
C PRO A 69 18.82 8.63 -4.92
N ILE A 70 18.86 7.52 -4.19
CA ILE A 70 17.74 6.58 -4.07
C ILE A 70 16.85 6.96 -2.90
N VAL A 71 15.55 6.79 -3.09
CA VAL A 71 14.51 6.88 -2.07
C VAL A 71 13.62 5.66 -2.18
N VAL A 72 13.29 5.06 -1.05
CA VAL A 72 12.36 3.93 -0.96
C VAL A 72 11.04 4.39 -0.36
N THR A 73 9.93 3.92 -0.89
CA THR A 73 8.61 4.11 -0.29
C THR A 73 7.95 2.77 -0.02
N HIS A 74 7.45 2.57 1.20
CA HIS A 74 6.56 1.47 1.52
C HIS A 74 5.13 1.97 1.38
N THR A 75 4.38 1.35 0.49
CA THR A 75 3.02 1.78 0.20
C THR A 75 2.05 0.68 0.60
N MET A 76 1.04 1.03 1.34
CA MET A 76 -0.04 0.10 1.70
C MET A 76 -0.99 -0.13 0.51
N ASN A 77 -2.15 -0.77 0.74
CA ASN A 77 -3.09 -1.09 -0.33
C ASN A 77 -3.57 0.16 -1.06
N VAL A 78 -2.95 0.46 -2.19
CA VAL A 78 -3.33 1.59 -3.05
C VAL A 78 -4.62 1.30 -3.78
N PHE A 79 -5.55 2.25 -3.79
CA PHE A 79 -6.77 2.20 -4.58
C PHE A 79 -6.99 3.53 -5.32
N GLY A 80 -7.87 3.51 -6.30
CA GLY A 80 -8.22 4.72 -7.07
C GLY A 80 -8.93 4.38 -8.36
N GLU A 81 -9.33 5.41 -9.08
CA GLU A 81 -9.98 5.32 -10.37
C GLU A 81 -9.12 4.51 -11.35
N ARG A 82 -9.73 3.71 -12.22
CA ARG A 82 -9.08 2.84 -13.21
C ARG A 82 -8.30 1.66 -12.62
N GLN A 83 -8.47 1.36 -11.32
CA GLN A 83 -7.88 0.17 -10.72
C GLN A 83 -8.40 -1.09 -11.43
N HIS A 84 -7.52 -2.09 -11.57
CA HIS A 84 -7.87 -3.37 -12.22
C HIS A 84 -9.10 -4.03 -11.57
N PRO A 85 -10.09 -4.52 -12.35
CA PRO A 85 -11.39 -4.99 -11.85
C PRO A 85 -11.32 -6.19 -10.89
N GLU A 86 -10.24 -6.97 -10.92
CA GLU A 86 -10.02 -8.09 -9.99
C GLU A 86 -9.56 -7.65 -8.59
N LYS A 87 -9.17 -6.38 -8.43
CA LYS A 87 -8.80 -5.86 -7.11
C LYS A 87 -10.04 -5.70 -6.23
N PHE A 88 -9.83 -5.78 -4.92
CA PHE A 88 -10.90 -5.88 -3.94
C PHE A 88 -11.97 -4.77 -4.07
N ILE A 89 -11.56 -3.50 -4.15
CA ILE A 89 -12.51 -2.38 -4.22
C ILE A 89 -13.32 -2.38 -5.52
N PRO A 90 -12.73 -2.42 -6.74
CA PRO A 90 -13.51 -2.51 -7.98
C PRO A 90 -14.40 -3.75 -8.04
N MET A 91 -13.91 -4.90 -7.58
CA MET A 91 -14.71 -6.14 -7.49
C MET A 91 -15.92 -5.95 -6.57
N CYS A 92 -15.76 -5.31 -5.40
CA CYS A 92 -16.87 -5.01 -4.50
C CYS A 92 -17.87 -4.04 -5.12
N ILE A 93 -17.40 -3.01 -5.85
CA ILE A 93 -18.27 -2.07 -6.57
C ILE A 93 -19.13 -2.83 -7.60
N LYS A 94 -18.50 -3.67 -8.43
CA LYS A 94 -19.19 -4.47 -9.45
C LYS A 94 -20.24 -5.39 -8.83
N ARG A 95 -19.82 -6.22 -7.87
CA ARG A 95 -20.73 -7.20 -7.25
C ARG A 95 -21.86 -6.55 -6.48
N ALA A 96 -21.61 -5.46 -5.76
CA ALA A 96 -22.67 -4.71 -5.09
C ALA A 96 -23.66 -4.09 -6.12
N ARG A 97 -23.15 -3.55 -7.24
CA ARG A 97 -24.00 -3.06 -8.34
C ARG A 97 -24.90 -4.16 -8.89
N ASP A 98 -24.36 -5.34 -9.13
CA ASP A 98 -25.03 -6.44 -9.80
C ASP A 98 -25.84 -7.33 -8.83
N GLY A 99 -25.82 -7.04 -7.50
CA GLY A 99 -26.49 -7.85 -6.46
C GLY A 99 -25.81 -9.18 -6.17
N GLU A 100 -24.60 -9.36 -6.67
CA GLU A 100 -23.81 -10.58 -6.50
C GLU A 100 -23.20 -10.69 -5.11
N LYS A 101 -22.89 -11.93 -4.69
CA LYS A 101 -22.25 -12.20 -3.40
C LYS A 101 -20.76 -11.79 -3.41
N VAL A 102 -20.34 -11.02 -2.40
CA VAL A 102 -18.93 -10.69 -2.13
C VAL A 102 -18.36 -11.67 -1.12
N TYR A 103 -17.25 -12.34 -1.46
CA TYR A 103 -16.54 -13.21 -0.53
C TYR A 103 -15.50 -12.39 0.24
N ILE A 104 -15.64 -12.34 1.57
CA ILE A 104 -14.76 -11.61 2.47
C ILE A 104 -13.78 -12.59 3.13
N LEU A 105 -12.50 -12.42 2.86
CA LEU A 105 -11.45 -13.24 3.48
C LEU A 105 -11.34 -12.94 4.97
N ALA A 106 -11.42 -13.98 5.79
CA ALA A 106 -11.49 -13.91 7.23
C ALA A 106 -10.59 -14.96 7.89
N ASP A 107 -10.49 -14.88 9.20
CA ASP A 107 -9.83 -15.89 10.03
C ASP A 107 -10.49 -17.28 9.89
N PRO A 108 -9.87 -18.37 10.38
CA PRO A 108 -10.46 -19.72 10.31
C PRO A 108 -11.82 -19.84 11.00
N THR A 109 -12.13 -18.96 11.97
CA THR A 109 -13.45 -18.94 12.64
C THR A 109 -14.51 -18.24 11.78
N ARG A 110 -14.12 -17.57 10.70
CA ARG A 110 -14.96 -16.74 9.81
C ARG A 110 -15.67 -15.60 10.53
N ARG A 111 -15.08 -15.10 11.61
CA ARG A 111 -15.66 -14.02 12.42
C ARG A 111 -14.94 -12.70 12.25
N HIS A 112 -13.64 -12.73 11.92
CA HIS A 112 -12.80 -11.53 11.81
C HIS A 112 -12.23 -11.41 10.41
N ALA A 113 -12.68 -10.41 9.68
CA ALA A 113 -12.14 -10.08 8.37
C ALA A 113 -10.72 -9.49 8.48
N GLY A 114 -9.91 -9.71 7.47
CA GLY A 114 -8.58 -9.10 7.40
C GLY A 114 -8.65 -7.58 7.39
N THR A 115 -7.71 -6.93 8.08
CA THR A 115 -7.63 -5.46 8.18
C THR A 115 -6.48 -4.91 7.35
N ARG A 116 -6.68 -3.71 6.81
CA ARG A 116 -5.70 -2.98 6.01
C ARG A 116 -5.83 -1.47 6.24
N MET A 117 -4.75 -0.76 5.95
CA MET A 117 -4.81 0.68 5.75
C MET A 117 -4.81 0.93 4.23
N TYR A 118 -5.91 1.46 3.71
CA TYR A 118 -6.05 1.78 2.30
C TYR A 118 -5.63 3.23 2.05
N ILE A 119 -4.85 3.48 1.00
CA ILE A 119 -4.44 4.82 0.60
C ILE A 119 -4.86 5.09 -0.85
N HIS A 120 -5.41 6.28 -1.11
CA HIS A 120 -5.83 6.63 -2.46
C HIS A 120 -4.63 7.02 -3.33
N ALA A 121 -4.66 6.67 -4.62
CA ALA A 121 -3.57 6.93 -5.56
C ALA A 121 -3.19 8.42 -5.67
N LYS A 122 -4.17 9.34 -5.51
CA LYS A 122 -3.89 10.79 -5.46
C LYS A 122 -3.06 11.15 -4.23
N ASP A 123 -3.39 10.57 -3.06
CA ASP A 123 -2.66 10.81 -1.83
C ASP A 123 -1.23 10.23 -1.91
N VAL A 124 -1.06 9.06 -2.57
CA VAL A 124 0.28 8.52 -2.88
C VAL A 124 1.07 9.48 -3.77
N ALA A 125 0.45 10.03 -4.81
CA ALA A 125 1.11 10.98 -5.70
C ALA A 125 1.49 12.28 -4.98
N GLU A 126 0.62 12.82 -4.13
CA GLU A 126 0.92 14.00 -3.31
C GLU A 126 2.06 13.73 -2.32
N GLY A 127 2.02 12.59 -1.63
CA GLY A 127 3.09 12.16 -0.72
C GLY A 127 4.43 11.98 -1.44
N LEU A 128 4.40 11.41 -2.64
CA LEU A 128 5.60 11.28 -3.47
C LEU A 128 6.16 12.64 -3.86
N MET A 129 5.33 13.58 -4.31
CA MET A 129 5.76 14.94 -4.65
C MET A 129 6.34 15.66 -3.43
N PHE A 130 5.74 15.47 -2.25
CA PHE A 130 6.30 15.97 -1.00
C PHE A 130 7.68 15.37 -0.71
N ILE A 131 7.84 14.04 -0.79
CA ILE A 131 9.12 13.35 -0.58
C ILE A 131 10.18 13.87 -1.57
N LEU A 132 9.82 14.06 -2.83
CA LEU A 132 10.73 14.60 -3.85
C LEU A 132 11.15 16.05 -3.56
N SER A 133 10.33 16.83 -2.84
CA SER A 133 10.69 18.18 -2.41
C SER A 133 11.71 18.21 -1.27
N LEU A 134 11.89 17.11 -0.55
CA LEU A 134 12.86 16.97 0.55
C LEU A 134 14.28 16.74 0.01
N LYS A 135 14.85 17.74 -0.68
CA LYS A 135 16.09 17.60 -1.47
C LYS A 135 17.29 17.02 -0.70
N ASP A 136 17.47 17.44 0.55
CA ASP A 136 18.63 17.10 1.37
C ASP A 136 18.30 16.17 2.55
N TYR A 137 17.11 15.57 2.52
CA TYR A 137 16.73 14.68 3.60
C TYR A 137 17.63 13.45 3.65
N LYS A 138 18.29 13.27 4.79
CA LYS A 138 19.05 12.07 5.14
C LYS A 138 18.53 11.55 6.45
N HIS A 139 18.09 10.32 6.46
CA HIS A 139 17.75 9.67 7.71
C HIS A 139 19.02 9.41 8.53
N LYS A 140 19.03 9.87 9.78
CA LYS A 140 20.10 9.50 10.73
C LYS A 140 19.68 8.21 11.42
N GLY A 141 20.40 7.14 11.16
CA GLY A 141 20.23 5.87 11.88
C GLY A 141 20.67 5.99 13.35
N ASP A 142 20.32 5.00 14.14
CA ASP A 142 20.58 4.94 15.59
C ASP A 142 22.08 5.07 15.97
N TYR A 143 22.97 4.81 15.02
CA TYR A 143 24.43 4.92 15.18
C TYR A 143 25.03 6.13 14.45
N GLY A 144 24.22 7.11 14.07
CA GLY A 144 24.72 8.33 13.41
C GLY A 144 25.08 8.16 11.93
N ASN A 145 24.97 6.97 11.36
CA ASN A 145 25.17 6.72 9.93
C ASN A 145 23.96 7.16 9.13
N ALA A 146 24.20 7.79 7.97
CA ALA A 146 23.12 8.08 7.03
C ALA A 146 22.64 6.76 6.40
N HIS A 147 21.32 6.54 6.41
CA HIS A 147 20.69 5.42 5.71
C HIS A 147 20.00 5.91 4.43
N CYS A 148 19.86 5.02 3.46
CA CYS A 148 18.99 5.24 2.31
C CYS A 148 17.62 5.71 2.79
N PRO A 149 17.12 6.88 2.37
CA PRO A 149 15.84 7.39 2.82
C PRO A 149 14.69 6.45 2.50
N LYS A 150 13.90 6.12 3.52
CA LYS A 150 12.70 5.29 3.41
C LYS A 150 11.52 6.03 3.99
N PHE A 151 10.34 5.87 3.40
CA PHE A 151 9.12 6.54 3.84
C PHE A 151 7.91 5.61 3.73
N ASN A 152 7.11 5.56 4.78
CA ASN A 152 5.84 4.86 4.80
C ASN A 152 4.71 5.77 4.29
N LEU A 153 4.11 5.42 3.15
CA LEU A 153 2.91 6.07 2.61
C LEU A 153 1.66 5.33 3.12
N VAL A 154 1.01 5.89 4.12
CA VAL A 154 -0.05 5.25 4.90
C VAL A 154 -1.36 6.01 4.76
N GLY A 155 -2.49 5.28 4.68
CA GLY A 155 -3.82 5.87 4.66
C GLY A 155 -4.24 6.45 6.01
N THR A 156 -5.39 7.10 6.05
CA THR A 156 -5.88 7.84 7.23
C THR A 156 -6.33 6.95 8.38
N GLU A 157 -6.74 5.71 8.08
CA GLU A 157 -7.34 4.80 9.07
C GLU A 157 -7.16 3.32 8.69
N GLU A 158 -7.11 2.47 9.71
CA GLU A 158 -7.17 1.02 9.54
C GLU A 158 -8.65 0.58 9.46
N ILE A 159 -8.98 -0.27 8.50
CA ILE A 159 -10.33 -0.77 8.29
C ILE A 159 -10.31 -2.26 7.94
N ASP A 160 -11.29 -3.00 8.43
CA ASP A 160 -11.50 -4.38 7.99
C ASP A 160 -12.22 -4.44 6.63
N ASN A 161 -11.97 -5.52 5.89
CA ASN A 161 -12.47 -5.68 4.53
C ASN A 161 -14.00 -5.78 4.47
N LEU A 162 -14.67 -6.27 5.52
CA LEU A 162 -16.13 -6.33 5.55
C LEU A 162 -16.73 -4.92 5.69
N THR A 163 -16.22 -4.14 6.63
CA THR A 163 -16.64 -2.74 6.82
C THR A 163 -16.40 -1.93 5.54
N LEU A 164 -15.25 -2.09 4.88
CA LEU A 164 -14.96 -1.44 3.61
C LEU A 164 -15.96 -1.83 2.51
N ALA A 165 -16.25 -3.12 2.36
CA ALA A 165 -17.23 -3.60 1.38
C ALA A 165 -18.65 -3.06 1.65
N GLN A 166 -19.04 -2.97 2.95
CA GLN A 166 -20.31 -2.36 3.35
C GLN A 166 -20.35 -0.86 3.03
N MET A 167 -19.24 -0.12 3.22
CA MET A 167 -19.16 1.29 2.84
C MET A 167 -19.37 1.46 1.33
N ILE A 168 -18.74 0.60 0.51
CA ILE A 168 -18.90 0.60 -0.95
C ILE A 168 -20.35 0.32 -1.37
N ALA A 169 -21.02 -0.66 -0.74
CA ALA A 169 -22.42 -0.95 -1.03
C ALA A 169 -23.32 0.23 -0.64
N ARG A 170 -23.12 0.82 0.55
CA ARG A 170 -23.87 2.00 1.01
C ARG A 170 -23.68 3.21 0.10
N ALA A 171 -22.48 3.42 -0.45
CA ALA A 171 -22.24 4.50 -1.43
C ALA A 171 -23.06 4.33 -2.72
N GLN A 172 -23.58 3.12 -2.99
CA GLN A 172 -24.47 2.79 -4.09
C GLN A 172 -25.96 2.74 -3.68
N GLY A 173 -26.28 3.08 -2.42
CA GLY A 173 -27.65 2.93 -1.89
C GLY A 173 -28.10 1.47 -1.73
N LYS A 174 -27.16 0.54 -1.60
CA LYS A 174 -27.44 -0.91 -1.55
C LYS A 174 -26.99 -1.55 -0.23
N THR A 175 -27.58 -2.69 0.06
CA THR A 175 -27.14 -3.61 1.13
C THR A 175 -26.16 -4.63 0.54
N LEU A 176 -25.06 -4.88 1.23
CA LEU A 176 -24.04 -5.84 0.79
C LEU A 176 -24.57 -7.28 0.96
N ASN A 177 -24.55 -8.07 -0.12
CA ASN A 177 -24.67 -9.51 -0.08
C ASN A 177 -23.28 -10.09 0.07
N TYR A 178 -22.99 -10.79 1.18
CA TYR A 178 -21.62 -11.28 1.44
C TYR A 178 -21.59 -12.61 2.16
N GLU A 179 -20.42 -13.24 2.10
CA GLU A 179 -20.09 -14.44 2.86
C GLU A 179 -18.65 -14.33 3.39
N MET A 180 -18.44 -14.61 4.66
CA MET A 180 -17.12 -14.72 5.28
C MET A 180 -16.52 -16.08 4.95
N VAL A 181 -15.33 -16.10 4.36
CA VAL A 181 -14.65 -17.34 3.95
C VAL A 181 -13.27 -17.44 4.60
N ASP A 182 -12.89 -18.66 4.99
CA ASP A 182 -11.57 -18.92 5.54
C ASP A 182 -10.49 -18.62 4.48
N PHE A 183 -9.57 -17.82 4.88
CA PHE A 183 -8.48 -17.31 4.07
C PHE A 183 -7.35 -18.33 3.86
N HIS A 184 -7.07 -19.19 4.83
CA HIS A 184 -5.90 -20.09 4.81
C HIS A 184 -5.92 -21.11 3.67
N GLY A 185 -7.12 -21.55 3.26
CA GLY A 185 -7.26 -22.50 2.15
C GLY A 185 -7.07 -21.90 0.77
N SER A 186 -7.22 -20.58 0.61
CA SER A 186 -7.21 -19.92 -0.71
C SER A 186 -5.96 -19.11 -1.02
N ARG A 187 -5.24 -18.63 -0.01
CA ARG A 187 -4.04 -17.78 -0.15
C ARG A 187 -2.99 -18.07 0.93
N PRO A 188 -2.23 -19.17 0.81
CA PRO A 188 -1.14 -19.47 1.74
C PRO A 188 -0.11 -18.32 1.79
N GLY A 189 0.34 -17.97 3.00
CA GLY A 189 1.35 -16.94 3.21
C GLY A 189 0.86 -15.49 3.13
N HIS A 190 -0.47 -15.26 3.02
CA HIS A 190 -1.04 -13.94 3.24
C HIS A 190 -1.46 -13.75 4.70
N ASP A 191 -1.41 -12.52 5.18
CA ASP A 191 -1.64 -12.20 6.58
C ASP A 191 -2.98 -11.46 6.76
N LEU A 192 -3.63 -11.70 7.91
CA LEU A 192 -4.89 -11.03 8.25
C LEU A 192 -4.69 -9.53 8.49
N ARG A 193 -3.52 -9.12 8.94
CA ARG A 193 -3.23 -7.72 9.24
C ARG A 193 -1.86 -7.30 8.74
N TYR A 194 -1.82 -6.21 7.95
CA TYR A 194 -0.62 -5.43 7.65
C TYR A 194 -0.83 -4.01 8.17
N ALA A 195 0.19 -3.43 8.80
CA ALA A 195 0.10 -2.07 9.30
C ALA A 195 1.48 -1.39 9.30
N LEU A 196 1.52 -0.17 8.78
CA LEU A 196 2.69 0.71 8.79
C LEU A 196 2.44 1.94 9.67
N ASP A 197 3.50 2.48 10.23
CA ASP A 197 3.50 3.75 10.94
C ASP A 197 3.83 4.88 9.96
N GLY A 198 2.92 5.84 9.80
CA GLY A 198 3.09 7.05 8.99
C GLY A 198 3.69 8.23 9.74
N GLY A 199 4.14 8.04 10.98
CA GLY A 199 4.58 9.10 11.88
C GLY A 199 5.77 9.90 11.35
N LEU A 200 6.67 9.30 10.58
CA LEU A 200 7.81 10.00 10.00
C LEU A 200 7.35 11.10 9.02
N LEU A 201 6.56 10.75 8.01
CA LEU A 201 6.06 11.75 7.04
C LEU A 201 5.20 12.81 7.71
N LYS A 202 4.38 12.41 8.69
CA LYS A 202 3.60 13.37 9.48
C LYS A 202 4.49 14.35 10.24
N SER A 203 5.58 13.90 10.85
CA SER A 203 6.53 14.77 11.56
C SER A 203 7.27 15.73 10.61
N LEU A 204 7.40 15.37 9.33
CA LEU A 204 7.98 16.20 8.27
C LEU A 204 6.96 17.17 7.64
N GLY A 205 5.66 17.06 7.98
CA GLY A 205 4.60 17.95 7.54
C GLY A 205 3.67 17.39 6.46
N TRP A 206 3.69 16.09 6.19
CA TRP A 206 2.77 15.47 5.23
C TRP A 206 1.97 14.31 5.85
N GLU A 207 0.68 14.35 5.63
CA GLU A 207 -0.27 13.24 5.86
C GLU A 207 -1.43 13.34 4.85
N PRO A 208 -2.12 12.22 4.51
CA PRO A 208 -3.33 12.28 3.70
C PRO A 208 -4.39 13.16 4.35
N LYS A 209 -5.01 14.08 3.59
CA LYS A 209 -5.96 15.06 4.13
C LYS A 209 -7.41 14.59 4.06
N ILE A 210 -7.71 13.72 3.09
CA ILE A 210 -9.09 13.29 2.80
C ILE A 210 -9.34 11.93 3.44
N LYS A 211 -10.45 11.82 4.16
CA LYS A 211 -10.83 10.58 4.86
C LYS A 211 -11.09 9.44 3.87
N LEU A 212 -10.81 8.22 4.29
CA LEU A 212 -11.07 7.02 3.49
C LEU A 212 -12.52 6.95 3.02
N SER A 213 -13.48 7.28 3.88
CA SER A 213 -14.91 7.24 3.55
C SER A 213 -15.29 8.17 2.39
N GLU A 214 -14.68 9.35 2.33
CA GLU A 214 -14.90 10.31 1.24
C GLU A 214 -14.28 9.78 -0.08
N ARG A 215 -13.03 9.30 -0.02
CA ARG A 215 -12.34 8.71 -1.17
C ARG A 215 -13.08 7.49 -1.72
N ILE A 216 -13.61 6.62 -0.85
CA ILE A 216 -14.40 5.45 -1.26
C ILE A 216 -15.69 5.88 -1.95
N LYS A 217 -16.37 6.89 -1.43
CA LYS A 217 -17.59 7.43 -2.05
C LYS A 217 -17.30 8.01 -3.44
N GLU A 218 -16.28 8.88 -3.56
CA GLU A 218 -15.86 9.49 -4.81
C GLU A 218 -15.50 8.43 -5.87
N MET A 219 -14.61 7.47 -5.49
CA MET A 219 -14.20 6.41 -6.38
C MET A 219 -15.35 5.50 -6.80
N THR A 220 -16.25 5.15 -5.87
CA THR A 220 -17.42 4.31 -6.18
C THR A 220 -18.29 4.99 -7.23
N GLN A 221 -18.63 6.27 -7.03
CA GLN A 221 -19.44 7.03 -7.96
C GLN A 221 -18.74 7.14 -9.32
N TRP A 222 -17.48 7.55 -9.35
CA TRP A 222 -16.72 7.65 -10.60
C TRP A 222 -16.67 6.32 -11.36
N THR A 223 -16.47 5.21 -10.64
CA THR A 223 -16.37 3.88 -11.26
C THR A 223 -17.71 3.44 -11.87
N LEU A 224 -18.83 3.76 -11.23
CA LEU A 224 -20.17 3.49 -11.78
C LEU A 224 -20.49 4.32 -13.03
N GLU A 225 -20.03 5.55 -13.07
CA GLU A 225 -20.13 6.43 -14.24
C GLU A 225 -19.20 6.02 -15.39
N ASN A 226 -18.16 5.22 -15.07
CA ASN A 226 -17.13 4.74 -15.99
C ASN A 226 -17.01 3.21 -15.98
N ASP A 227 -18.13 2.51 -16.12
CA ASP A 227 -18.30 1.07 -15.90
C ASP A 227 -17.39 0.18 -16.76
N ARG A 228 -16.88 0.69 -17.88
CA ARG A 228 -15.84 0.02 -18.70
C ARG A 228 -14.63 -0.46 -17.89
N TRP A 229 -14.36 0.19 -16.75
CA TRP A 229 -13.27 -0.17 -15.84
C TRP A 229 -13.60 -1.31 -14.88
N LEU A 230 -14.86 -1.78 -14.86
CA LEU A 230 -15.28 -2.94 -14.08
C LEU A 230 -15.11 -4.28 -14.83
N GLY A 231 -14.60 -4.24 -16.07
CA GLY A 231 -14.50 -5.38 -16.96
C GLY A 231 -15.89 -5.83 -17.45
N LYS A 232 -15.91 -6.40 -18.62
CA LYS A 232 -17.11 -7.04 -19.19
C LYS A 232 -17.39 -8.35 -18.48
#